data_8aae870c6b0fc23993f199e830150e6b
#
_entry.id   8aae870c6b0fc23993f199e830150e6b
#
_cell.length_a   1.000
_cell.length_b   1.000
_cell.length_c   1.000
_cell.angle_alpha   90.00
_cell.angle_beta   90.00
_cell.angle_gamma   90.00
#
_symmetry.space_group_name_H-M   'P 1'
#
loop_
_entity.id
_entity.type
_entity.pdbx_description
1 polymer ?
#
loop_
_entity_poly.entity_id
_entity_poly.type
_entity_poly.pdbx_seq_one_letter_code
_entity_poly.pdbx_strand_id
1 'polypeptide(L)'
;EAALKTRETAQFWAEPHPAMDYRHGPLSIAQAGRLTWCFGPPPKDLQRDVEATGALFETRDVDPMAHLVLAHRVAAQIAKNRGLNPDQPRHLSRSVVLV
;
A
#
# COMPACT_ATOMS: atom_id res chain seq x y z
N GLU A 1 7.03 -0.11 4.87
CA GLU A 1 7.79 0.35 3.69
C GLU A 1 6.87 0.67 2.51
N ALA A 2 6.02 -0.25 2.07
CA ALA A 2 5.15 -0.02 0.91
C ALA A 2 4.26 1.22 1.07
N ALA A 3 3.58 1.35 2.21
CA ALA A 3 2.72 2.50 2.47
C ALA A 3 3.54 3.80 2.53
N LEU A 4 4.72 3.76 3.15
CA LEU A 4 5.61 4.92 3.22
C LEU A 4 6.00 5.39 1.80
N LYS A 5 6.47 4.48 0.96
CA LYS A 5 6.85 4.82 -0.42
C LYS A 5 5.68 5.32 -1.25
N THR A 6 4.51 4.73 -1.09
CA THR A 6 3.31 5.18 -1.79
C THR A 6 2.95 6.61 -1.39
N ARG A 7 3.04 6.95 -0.11
CA ARG A 7 2.80 8.32 0.35
C ARG A 7 3.87 9.28 -0.15
N GLU A 8 5.15 8.91 -0.03
CA GLU A 8 6.28 9.79 -0.40
C GLU A 8 6.36 10.05 -1.90
N THR A 9 6.29 9.01 -2.70
CA THR A 9 6.54 9.12 -4.15
C THR A 9 5.31 9.49 -4.94
N ALA A 10 4.13 9.02 -4.55
CA ALA A 10 2.89 9.20 -5.29
C ALA A 10 1.92 10.19 -4.63
N GLN A 11 2.22 10.68 -3.43
CA GLN A 11 1.32 11.53 -2.65
C GLN A 11 -0.08 10.90 -2.56
N PHE A 12 -0.13 9.60 -2.41
CA PHE A 12 -1.33 8.79 -2.40
C PHE A 12 -1.60 8.29 -0.99
N TRP A 13 -2.84 8.33 -0.55
CA TRP A 13 -3.19 7.89 0.80
C TRP A 13 -3.00 6.37 0.92
N ALA A 14 -2.15 5.97 1.84
CA ALA A 14 -1.88 4.56 2.14
C ALA A 14 -1.58 4.39 3.62
N GLU A 15 -2.11 3.34 4.22
CA GLU A 15 -1.95 3.03 5.64
C GLU A 15 -1.42 1.60 5.81
N PRO A 16 -0.40 1.39 6.66
CA PRO A 16 0.04 0.06 7.04
C PRO A 16 -0.70 -0.43 8.27
N HIS A 17 -1.06 -1.71 8.27
CA HIS A 17 -1.68 -2.37 9.42
C HIS A 17 -1.14 -3.79 9.56
N PRO A 18 -0.93 -4.30 10.78
CA PRO A 18 -0.70 -5.73 10.97
C PRO A 18 -1.90 -6.53 10.45
N ALA A 19 -1.62 -7.64 9.75
CA ALA A 19 -2.69 -8.40 9.10
C ALA A 19 -3.75 -8.90 10.08
N MET A 20 -3.34 -9.27 11.29
CA MET A 20 -4.26 -9.76 12.32
C MET A 20 -5.13 -8.65 12.94
N ASP A 21 -4.74 -7.40 12.78
CA ASP A 21 -5.49 -6.25 13.30
C ASP A 21 -6.40 -5.63 12.26
N TYR A 22 -6.32 -6.07 11.01
CA TYR A 22 -7.04 -5.43 9.91
C TYR A 22 -8.57 -5.43 10.12
N ARG A 23 -9.12 -6.50 10.71
CA ARG A 23 -10.56 -6.60 10.99
C ARG A 23 -11.03 -5.71 12.14
N HIS A 24 -10.10 -5.15 12.93
CA HIS A 24 -10.42 -4.35 14.11
C HIS A 24 -10.63 -2.85 13.83
N GLY A 25 -10.94 -2.51 12.57
CA GLY A 25 -11.20 -1.13 12.17
C GLY A 25 -10.89 -0.89 10.70
N PRO A 26 -9.66 -1.14 10.23
CA PRO A 26 -9.27 -0.86 8.84
C PRO A 26 -10.21 -1.47 7.79
N LEU A 27 -10.73 -2.65 8.02
CA LEU A 27 -11.68 -3.30 7.12
C LEU A 27 -12.94 -2.44 6.88
N SER A 28 -13.33 -1.63 7.84
CA SER A 28 -14.55 -0.81 7.73
C SER A 28 -14.45 0.29 6.66
N ILE A 29 -13.24 0.65 6.24
CA ILE A 29 -13.05 1.62 5.15
C ILE A 29 -12.83 0.96 3.78
N ALA A 30 -12.78 -0.36 3.72
CA ALA A 30 -12.68 -1.07 2.45
C ALA A 30 -13.98 -0.89 1.65
N GLN A 31 -13.86 -0.55 0.38
CA GLN A 31 -15.01 -0.35 -0.51
C GLN A 31 -14.55 -0.33 -1.97
N ALA A 32 -15.49 -0.27 -2.90
CA ALA A 32 -15.19 -0.13 -4.32
C ALA A 32 -14.26 1.07 -4.56
N GLY A 33 -13.26 0.88 -5.42
CA GLY A 33 -12.25 1.89 -5.72
C GLY A 33 -11.06 1.91 -4.77
N ARG A 34 -11.06 1.05 -3.76
CA ARG A 34 -9.95 0.91 -2.80
C ARG A 34 -9.27 -0.44 -2.94
N LEU A 35 -8.02 -0.49 -2.51
CA LEU A 35 -7.18 -1.68 -2.60
C LEU A 35 -6.65 -2.05 -1.22
N THR A 36 -6.82 -3.30 -0.85
CA THR A 36 -6.12 -3.90 0.29
C THR A 36 -4.99 -4.77 -0.25
N TRP A 37 -3.78 -4.51 0.20
CA TRP A 37 -2.58 -5.24 -0.21
C TRP A 37 -2.06 -6.05 0.97
N CYS A 38 -2.01 -7.36 0.84
CA CYS A 38 -1.52 -8.24 1.88
C CYS A 38 -0.17 -8.85 1.48
N PHE A 39 0.85 -8.63 2.30
CA PHE A 39 2.15 -9.26 2.17
C PHE A 39 2.17 -10.55 3.00
N GLY A 40 2.56 -11.64 2.37
CA GLY A 40 2.51 -12.96 3.00
C GLY A 40 1.12 -13.58 2.96
N PRO A 41 0.97 -14.76 3.58
CA PRO A 41 -0.31 -15.44 3.60
C PRO A 41 -1.39 -14.61 4.29
N PRO A 42 -2.53 -14.34 3.64
CA PRO A 42 -3.60 -13.60 4.29
C PRO A 42 -4.24 -14.43 5.41
N PRO A 43 -4.72 -13.78 6.48
CA PRO A 43 -5.55 -14.45 7.47
C PRO A 43 -6.75 -15.14 6.81
N LYS A 44 -7.23 -16.24 7.42
CA LYS A 44 -8.36 -16.98 6.90
C LYS A 44 -9.55 -16.06 6.63
N ASP A 45 -10.15 -16.22 5.46
CA ASP A 45 -11.34 -15.50 5.00
C ASP A 45 -11.16 -13.98 4.83
N LEU A 46 -9.99 -13.41 5.09
CA LEU A 46 -9.79 -11.96 4.95
C LEU A 46 -10.01 -11.49 3.52
N GLN A 47 -9.46 -12.21 2.55
CA GLN A 47 -9.64 -11.85 1.13
C GLN A 47 -11.12 -11.82 0.76
N ARG A 48 -11.87 -12.84 1.14
CA ARG A 48 -13.32 -12.91 0.89
C ARG A 48 -14.03 -11.71 1.52
N ASP A 49 -13.71 -11.39 2.77
CA ASP A 49 -14.36 -10.31 3.50
C ASP A 49 -14.07 -8.95 2.87
N VAL A 50 -12.83 -8.72 2.42
CA VAL A 50 -12.47 -7.48 1.71
C VAL A 50 -13.17 -7.40 0.36
N GLU A 51 -13.13 -8.46 -0.45
CA GLU A 51 -13.75 -8.47 -1.77
C GLU A 51 -15.28 -8.30 -1.69
N ALA A 52 -15.91 -8.77 -0.62
CA ALA A 52 -17.33 -8.56 -0.37
C ALA A 52 -17.71 -7.08 -0.22
N THR A 53 -16.76 -6.21 0.12
CA THR A 53 -16.99 -4.75 0.18
C THR A 53 -16.94 -4.08 -1.19
N GLY A 54 -16.50 -4.79 -2.22
CA GLY A 54 -16.22 -4.25 -3.54
C GLY A 54 -14.79 -3.76 -3.72
N ALA A 55 -13.96 -3.79 -2.67
CA ALA A 55 -12.56 -3.44 -2.75
C ALA A 55 -11.76 -4.52 -3.49
N LEU A 56 -10.64 -4.11 -4.07
CA LEU A 56 -9.66 -5.04 -4.63
C LEU A 56 -8.79 -5.63 -3.51
N PHE A 57 -8.34 -6.85 -3.70
CA PHE A 57 -7.43 -7.52 -2.78
C PHE A 57 -6.22 -8.03 -3.57
N GLU A 58 -5.03 -7.55 -3.23
CA GLU A 58 -3.78 -8.01 -3.83
C GLU A 58 -3.04 -8.90 -2.85
N THR A 59 -2.80 -10.13 -3.28
CA THR A 59 -1.99 -11.10 -2.53
C THR A 59 -1.28 -12.01 -3.53
N ARG A 60 -0.10 -12.50 -3.16
CA ARG A 60 0.68 -13.42 -3.99
C ARG A 60 1.37 -14.45 -3.12
N ASP A 61 1.44 -15.67 -3.63
CA ASP A 61 2.20 -16.75 -3.01
C ASP A 61 3.68 -16.63 -3.41
N VAL A 62 4.32 -15.58 -2.93
CA VAL A 62 5.74 -15.28 -3.15
C VAL A 62 6.32 -14.71 -1.86
N ASP A 63 7.64 -14.67 -1.79
CA ASP A 63 8.32 -14.01 -0.67
C ASP A 63 7.82 -12.56 -0.52
N PRO A 64 7.43 -12.12 0.69
CA PRO A 64 6.95 -10.75 0.90
C PRO A 64 7.91 -9.66 0.44
N MET A 65 9.22 -9.90 0.51
CA MET A 65 10.22 -8.94 0.01
C MET A 65 10.18 -8.84 -1.51
N ALA A 66 9.94 -9.95 -2.21
CA ALA A 66 9.73 -9.92 -3.66
C ALA A 66 8.42 -9.20 -4.03
N HIS A 67 7.39 -9.41 -3.24
CA HIS A 67 6.10 -8.73 -3.43
C HIS A 67 6.21 -7.21 -3.21
N LEU A 68 7.12 -6.78 -2.32
CA LEU A 68 7.40 -5.37 -2.08
C LEU A 68 7.93 -4.66 -3.33
N VAL A 69 8.71 -5.35 -4.17
CA VAL A 69 9.19 -4.78 -5.44
C VAL A 69 8.01 -4.38 -6.33
N LEU A 70 6.97 -5.20 -6.39
CA LEU A 70 5.76 -4.87 -7.15
C LEU A 70 5.06 -3.63 -6.56
N ALA A 71 4.98 -3.53 -5.23
CA ALA A 71 4.40 -2.37 -4.57
C ALA A 71 5.16 -1.07 -4.91
N HIS A 72 6.50 -1.12 -4.94
CA HIS A 72 7.32 0.02 -5.36
C HIS A 72 7.04 0.41 -6.81
N ARG A 73 6.90 -0.56 -7.70
CA ARG A 73 6.58 -0.30 -9.11
C ARG A 73 5.19 0.33 -9.27
N VAL A 74 4.23 -0.14 -8.50
CA VAL A 74 2.87 0.45 -8.49
C VAL A 74 2.91 1.88 -7.99
N ALA A 75 3.63 2.15 -6.89
CA ALA A 75 3.79 3.51 -6.37
C ALA A 75 4.42 4.45 -7.42
N ALA A 76 5.47 4.00 -8.09
CA ALA A 76 6.11 4.78 -9.16
C ALA A 76 5.14 5.04 -10.32
N GLN A 77 4.33 4.06 -10.69
CA GLN A 77 3.34 4.21 -11.76
C GLN A 77 2.22 5.19 -11.38
N ILE A 78 1.75 5.14 -10.13
CA ILE A 78 0.76 6.11 -9.64
C ILE A 78 1.36 7.52 -9.69
N ALA A 79 2.60 7.70 -9.23
CA ALA A 79 3.29 8.97 -9.30
C ALA A 79 3.34 9.50 -10.73
N LYS A 80 3.75 8.65 -11.69
CA LYS A 80 3.80 9.00 -13.10
C LYS A 80 2.42 9.39 -13.64
N ASN A 81 1.38 8.62 -13.34
CA ASN A 81 0.02 8.90 -13.79
C ASN A 81 -0.53 10.21 -13.22
N ARG A 82 -0.03 10.63 -12.06
CA ARG A 82 -0.40 11.90 -11.42
C ARG A 82 0.50 13.07 -11.81
N GLY A 83 1.45 12.87 -12.73
CA GLY A 83 2.40 13.90 -13.14
C GLY A 83 3.43 14.27 -12.09
N LEU A 84 3.71 13.36 -11.14
CA LEU A 84 4.68 13.56 -10.09
C LEU A 84 6.02 12.92 -10.46
N ASN A 85 7.12 13.47 -9.93
CA ASN A 85 8.45 12.88 -10.05
C ASN A 85 8.77 12.09 -8.78
N PRO A 86 8.85 10.75 -8.84
CA PRO A 86 9.13 9.93 -7.67
C PRO A 86 10.54 10.14 -7.10
N ASP A 87 11.47 10.67 -7.90
CA ASP A 87 12.82 10.99 -7.45
C ASP A 87 12.92 12.30 -6.70
N GLN A 88 11.86 13.10 -6.70
CA GLN A 88 11.79 14.38 -6.02
C GLN A 88 10.53 14.47 -5.15
N PRO A 89 10.46 13.68 -4.06
CA PRO A 89 9.30 13.70 -3.17
C PRO A 89 9.11 15.06 -2.55
N ARG A 90 7.86 15.47 -2.40
CA ARG A 90 7.51 16.74 -1.78
C ARG A 90 7.95 16.77 -0.33
N HIS A 91 8.52 17.88 0.11
CA HIS A 91 9.01 18.11 1.47
C HIS A 91 10.16 17.20 1.92
N LEU A 92 10.75 16.44 1.02
CA LEU A 92 11.87 15.56 1.32
C LEU A 92 13.10 16.00 0.54
N SER A 93 14.25 15.95 1.20
CA SER A 93 15.55 16.11 0.61
C SER A 93 16.31 14.76 0.73
N ARG A 94 17.56 14.74 0.26
CA ARG A 94 18.38 13.53 0.31
C ARG A 94 18.56 12.98 1.72
N SER A 95 18.57 13.87 2.70
CA SER A 95 18.62 13.52 4.12
C SER A 95 17.88 14.54 4.94
N VAL A 96 17.31 14.10 6.05
CA VAL A 96 16.72 15.00 7.05
C VAL A 96 17.78 15.28 8.11
N VAL A 97 18.10 16.55 8.30
CA VAL A 97 19.01 16.97 9.36
C VAL A 97 18.17 17.52 10.51
N LEU A 98 18.30 16.86 11.66
CA LEU A 98 17.64 17.30 12.88
C LEU A 98 18.59 18.24 13.63
N VAL A 99 18.12 19.42 13.90
CA VAL A 99 18.84 20.44 14.67
C VAL A 99 18.14 20.72 16.00
#